data_3926207007fc38bb032c85c98fba3b7d
#
_entry.id   3926207007fc38bb032c85c98fba3b7d
#
_cell.length_a   1.000
_cell.length_b   1.000
_cell.length_c   1.000
_cell.angle_alpha   90.00
_cell.angle_beta   90.00
_cell.angle_gamma   90.00
#
_symmetry.space_group_name_H-M   'P 1'
#
loop_
_entity.id
_entity.type
_entity.pdbx_description
1 polymer ?
#
loop_
_entity_poly.entity_id
_entity_poly.type
_entity_poly.pdbx_seq_one_letter_code
_entity_poly.pdbx_strand_id
1 'polypeptide(L)'
;VSHSIITSTAIAVAAIASGVTAAGTIGPDVVCFYTANYISYLGSSGGIGGYAMSTTSCNYGDEEAAWYGGTNETPLIGQNAYRYKDGRFEQLGMSWLKHSFCALSESGCGDCQATDCSTLGIGCADTYGAGLNTNPSGPRSDVNAFTGVYPYPFNVSNTGPSVLRGNLQLRDVDVDPALNVGAEYLFEAYYVSTDDAPAGNHANNASWRSVNFTGVGNVSSTGNTQVGEAAIRKWATWDPNVDMNDVHVPGDGFFIMGATATDIGNGMWHYEYAVWNHNCDASAGSFSVPVPSGAT
;
A
#
# COMPACT_ATOMS: atom_id res chain seq x y z
N VAL A 1 7.20 -64.17 8.03
CA VAL A 1 7.29 -62.67 8.02
C VAL A 1 7.12 -62.26 6.56
N SER A 2 5.93 -61.79 6.23
CA SER A 2 5.52 -61.37 4.89
C SER A 2 5.73 -59.87 4.73
N HIS A 3 6.58 -59.46 3.80
CA HIS A 3 6.79 -58.06 3.48
C HIS A 3 5.83 -57.65 2.34
N SER A 4 4.85 -56.80 2.66
CA SER A 4 4.01 -56.16 1.65
C SER A 4 4.74 -54.92 1.09
N ILE A 5 5.02 -54.96 -0.22
CA ILE A 5 5.55 -53.84 -0.98
C ILE A 5 4.35 -52.99 -1.43
N ILE A 6 4.26 -51.75 -0.92
CA ILE A 6 3.28 -50.78 -1.37
C ILE A 6 3.91 -50.03 -2.58
N THR A 7 3.42 -50.32 -3.73
CA THR A 7 3.75 -49.55 -4.97
C THR A 7 2.92 -48.27 -5.03
N SER A 8 3.57 -47.14 -4.82
CA SER A 8 2.95 -45.80 -5.01
C SER A 8 2.86 -45.48 -6.49
N THR A 9 1.64 -45.44 -7.00
CA THR A 9 1.37 -44.97 -8.37
C THR A 9 1.29 -43.44 -8.35
N ALA A 10 2.28 -42.79 -8.94
CA ALA A 10 2.25 -41.34 -9.13
C ALA A 10 1.25 -40.98 -10.24
N ILE A 11 0.18 -40.32 -9.89
CA ILE A 11 -0.75 -39.71 -10.85
C ILE A 11 -0.16 -38.34 -11.26
N ALA A 12 0.34 -38.26 -12.50
CA ALA A 12 0.72 -36.98 -13.10
C ALA A 12 -0.56 -36.22 -13.48
N VAL A 13 -0.89 -35.17 -12.74
CA VAL A 13 -1.92 -34.21 -13.11
C VAL A 13 -1.27 -33.22 -14.08
N ALA A 14 -1.62 -33.34 -15.37
CA ALA A 14 -1.27 -32.32 -16.35
C ALA A 14 -2.08 -31.04 -16.04
N ALA A 15 -1.41 -29.99 -15.56
CA ALA A 15 -2.00 -28.68 -15.45
C ALA A 15 -2.23 -28.12 -16.87
N ILE A 16 -3.47 -28.11 -17.31
CA ILE A 16 -3.87 -27.35 -18.49
C ILE A 16 -3.89 -25.90 -18.04
N ALA A 17 -2.88 -25.13 -18.45
CA ALA A 17 -2.90 -23.67 -18.32
C ALA A 17 -3.98 -23.16 -19.31
N SER A 18 -5.22 -23.09 -18.85
CA SER A 18 -6.24 -22.29 -19.50
C SER A 18 -5.81 -20.83 -19.33
N GLY A 19 -5.43 -20.18 -20.42
CA GLY A 19 -5.29 -18.73 -20.44
C GLY A 19 -6.65 -18.12 -20.11
N VAL A 20 -6.89 -17.83 -18.85
CA VAL A 20 -7.99 -16.97 -18.43
C VAL A 20 -7.56 -15.58 -18.87
N THR A 21 -8.11 -15.08 -19.98
CA THR A 21 -8.20 -13.63 -20.16
C THR A 21 -8.99 -13.15 -18.95
N ALA A 22 -8.34 -12.43 -18.05
CA ALA A 22 -9.03 -11.80 -16.95
C ALA A 22 -10.13 -10.93 -17.55
N ALA A 23 -11.38 -11.30 -17.32
CA ALA A 23 -12.49 -10.38 -17.54
C ALA A 23 -12.17 -9.18 -16.62
N GLY A 24 -12.18 -7.96 -17.17
CA GLY A 24 -12.01 -6.76 -16.36
C GLY A 24 -13.03 -6.76 -15.20
N THR A 25 -12.69 -6.13 -14.12
CA THR A 25 -13.63 -5.90 -13.03
C THR A 25 -14.79 -5.04 -13.53
N ILE A 26 -15.99 -5.26 -12.98
CA ILE A 26 -17.17 -4.47 -13.36
C ILE A 26 -17.05 -3.08 -12.74
N GLY A 27 -17.25 -2.04 -13.55
CA GLY A 27 -17.08 -0.64 -13.18
C GLY A 27 -15.61 -0.18 -13.22
N PRO A 28 -15.31 1.05 -12.79
CA PRO A 28 -13.96 1.55 -12.67
C PRO A 28 -13.15 0.74 -11.66
N ASP A 29 -11.84 0.53 -11.91
CA ASP A 29 -10.93 -0.19 -11.01
C ASP A 29 -9.53 0.47 -11.06
N VAL A 30 -9.27 1.36 -10.13
CA VAL A 30 -8.05 2.18 -10.09
C VAL A 30 -6.98 1.54 -9.21
N VAL A 31 -6.05 0.84 -9.80
CA VAL A 31 -4.95 0.15 -9.11
C VAL A 31 -3.66 0.98 -9.17
N CYS A 32 -2.87 0.97 -8.11
CA CYS A 32 -1.50 1.48 -8.15
C CYS A 32 -0.60 0.47 -8.86
N PHE A 33 -0.43 0.61 -10.19
CA PHE A 33 0.26 -0.37 -11.03
C PHE A 33 1.79 -0.35 -10.84
N TYR A 34 2.39 0.86 -10.69
CA TYR A 34 3.77 1.01 -10.29
C TYR A 34 3.92 2.02 -9.16
N THR A 35 4.79 1.72 -8.21
CA THR A 35 5.19 2.66 -7.15
C THR A 35 6.69 2.66 -6.97
N ALA A 36 7.22 3.80 -6.51
CA ALA A 36 8.62 4.00 -6.16
C ALA A 36 9.63 3.68 -7.30
N ASN A 37 9.24 3.80 -8.58
CA ASN A 37 10.21 3.72 -9.69
C ASN A 37 11.26 4.84 -9.58
N TYR A 38 10.81 6.02 -9.14
CA TYR A 38 11.65 7.16 -8.79
C TYR A 38 11.27 7.64 -7.40
N ILE A 39 12.27 7.92 -6.58
CA ILE A 39 12.12 8.45 -5.23
C ILE A 39 12.91 9.75 -5.14
N SER A 40 12.26 10.81 -4.63
CA SER A 40 12.89 12.09 -4.36
C SER A 40 13.06 12.26 -2.86
N TYR A 41 14.28 12.53 -2.41
CA TYR A 41 14.56 13.08 -1.10
C TYR A 41 14.51 14.60 -1.19
N LEU A 42 13.66 15.23 -0.38
CA LEU A 42 13.37 16.66 -0.44
C LEU A 42 14.21 17.48 0.55
N GLY A 43 14.99 16.79 1.39
CA GLY A 43 15.75 17.37 2.48
C GLY A 43 15.22 16.96 3.85
N SER A 44 15.91 17.37 4.91
CA SER A 44 15.52 17.11 6.30
C SER A 44 15.30 18.42 7.06
N SER A 45 14.40 18.38 8.03
CA SER A 45 14.16 19.45 8.97
C SER A 45 13.90 18.86 10.36
N GLY A 46 14.72 19.24 11.34
CA GLY A 46 14.59 18.78 12.72
C GLY A 46 14.78 17.27 12.90
N GLY A 47 15.60 16.61 12.05
CA GLY A 47 15.85 15.17 12.11
C GLY A 47 14.73 14.33 11.48
N ILE A 48 13.90 14.95 10.63
CA ILE A 48 12.84 14.29 9.84
C ILE A 48 13.11 14.58 8.37
N GLY A 49 13.31 13.54 7.58
CA GLY A 49 13.45 13.61 6.13
C GLY A 49 12.09 13.62 5.43
N GLY A 50 11.96 14.46 4.40
CA GLY A 50 10.81 14.47 3.50
C GLY A 50 11.11 13.69 2.24
N TYR A 51 10.18 12.84 1.83
CA TYR A 51 10.29 12.00 0.64
C TYR A 51 9.03 12.10 -0.22
N ALA A 52 9.19 11.80 -1.49
CA ALA A 52 8.07 11.56 -2.40
C ALA A 52 8.47 10.47 -3.40
N MET A 53 7.53 9.65 -3.81
CA MET A 53 7.76 8.60 -4.81
C MET A 53 6.85 8.77 -6.02
N SER A 54 7.31 8.29 -7.18
CA SER A 54 6.48 8.19 -8.37
C SER A 54 5.42 7.11 -8.21
N THR A 55 4.27 7.34 -8.85
CA THR A 55 3.17 6.39 -8.93
C THR A 55 2.66 6.30 -10.35
N THR A 56 2.22 5.13 -10.78
CA THR A 56 1.47 4.92 -12.01
C THR A 56 0.19 4.21 -11.63
N SER A 57 -0.97 4.82 -11.91
CA SER A 57 -2.26 4.13 -11.82
C SER A 57 -2.53 3.30 -13.06
N CYS A 58 -3.44 2.34 -12.94
CA CYS A 58 -4.03 1.61 -14.05
C CYS A 58 -5.52 1.44 -13.80
N ASN A 59 -6.34 1.61 -14.83
CA ASN A 59 -7.74 1.26 -14.76
C ASN A 59 -7.92 -0.18 -15.32
N TYR A 60 -8.12 -1.14 -14.41
CA TYR A 60 -8.40 -2.54 -14.75
C TYR A 60 -9.90 -2.84 -14.92
N GLY A 61 -10.76 -1.84 -14.71
CA GLY A 61 -12.19 -1.94 -14.86
C GLY A 61 -12.65 -2.01 -16.32
N ASP A 62 -13.95 -2.17 -16.50
CA ASP A 62 -14.63 -2.15 -17.79
C ASP A 62 -15.38 -0.83 -18.07
N GLU A 63 -15.21 0.17 -17.19
CA GLU A 63 -15.69 1.54 -17.34
C GLU A 63 -14.55 2.54 -17.13
N GLU A 64 -14.69 3.75 -17.67
CA GLU A 64 -13.74 4.85 -17.47
C GLU A 64 -13.75 5.30 -16.01
N ALA A 65 -12.58 5.60 -15.44
CA ALA A 65 -12.45 6.14 -14.10
C ALA A 65 -12.40 7.68 -14.12
N ALA A 66 -13.16 8.33 -13.23
CA ALA A 66 -13.23 9.79 -13.14
C ALA A 66 -11.86 10.39 -12.75
N TRP A 67 -11.47 11.47 -13.46
CA TRP A 67 -10.20 12.18 -13.26
C TRP A 67 -10.36 13.69 -13.40
N TYR A 68 -11.51 14.23 -12.92
CA TYR A 68 -11.88 15.63 -13.07
C TYR A 68 -11.01 16.54 -12.19
N GLY A 69 -9.87 16.95 -12.71
CA GLY A 69 -8.94 17.83 -12.02
C GLY A 69 -9.61 19.12 -11.52
N GLY A 70 -9.27 19.53 -10.29
CA GLY A 70 -9.86 20.71 -9.66
C GLY A 70 -11.25 20.50 -9.07
N THR A 71 -11.67 19.24 -8.89
CA THR A 71 -12.93 18.83 -8.25
C THR A 71 -12.67 17.74 -7.20
N ASN A 72 -13.72 17.27 -6.53
CA ASN A 72 -13.67 16.11 -5.66
C ASN A 72 -13.96 14.77 -6.40
N GLU A 73 -13.97 14.79 -7.73
CA GLU A 73 -14.18 13.62 -8.58
C GLU A 73 -12.88 13.22 -9.30
N THR A 74 -11.80 13.15 -8.57
CA THR A 74 -10.50 12.68 -9.05
C THR A 74 -9.81 11.88 -7.94
N PRO A 75 -9.05 10.82 -8.25
CA PRO A 75 -8.40 10.04 -7.22
C PRO A 75 -7.39 10.82 -6.40
N LEU A 76 -7.25 10.43 -5.16
CA LEU A 76 -6.21 10.90 -4.24
C LEU A 76 -5.10 9.84 -4.13
N ILE A 77 -3.86 10.29 -3.99
CA ILE A 77 -2.68 9.42 -3.89
C ILE A 77 -2.07 9.55 -2.50
N GLY A 78 -1.98 8.43 -1.78
CA GLY A 78 -1.31 8.32 -0.50
C GLY A 78 0.00 7.55 -0.60
N GLN A 79 0.97 7.89 0.28
CA GLN A 79 2.26 7.22 0.36
C GLN A 79 2.56 6.83 1.80
N ASN A 80 3.11 5.64 2.00
CA ASN A 80 3.51 5.09 3.29
C ASN A 80 4.92 4.49 3.20
N ALA A 81 5.58 4.37 4.34
CA ALA A 81 6.86 3.67 4.46
C ALA A 81 6.86 2.75 5.66
N TYR A 82 7.47 1.58 5.50
CA TYR A 82 7.54 0.54 6.52
C TYR A 82 8.97 0.03 6.67
N ARG A 83 9.26 -0.51 7.85
CA ARG A 83 10.48 -1.23 8.17
C ARG A 83 10.15 -2.60 8.77
N TYR A 84 10.89 -3.62 8.35
CA TYR A 84 10.97 -4.88 9.05
C TYR A 84 12.38 -5.02 9.63
N LYS A 85 12.47 -5.25 10.93
CA LYS A 85 13.73 -5.45 11.62
C LYS A 85 13.49 -6.26 12.91
N ASP A 86 14.35 -7.21 13.18
CA ASP A 86 14.35 -8.01 14.40
C ASP A 86 12.97 -8.66 14.70
N GLY A 87 12.27 -9.15 13.65
CA GLY A 87 10.95 -9.78 13.76
C GLY A 87 9.77 -8.80 13.75
N ARG A 88 10.02 -7.51 13.88
CA ARG A 88 8.99 -6.47 13.97
C ARG A 88 8.73 -5.78 12.63
N PHE A 89 7.46 -5.72 12.25
CA PHE A 89 6.97 -4.90 11.14
C PHE A 89 6.36 -3.59 11.68
N GLU A 90 6.82 -2.45 11.20
CA GLU A 90 6.34 -1.16 11.68
C GLU A 90 6.18 -0.13 10.56
N GLN A 91 5.18 0.74 10.67
CA GLN A 91 5.04 1.91 9.82
C GLN A 91 5.94 3.02 10.34
N LEU A 92 6.83 3.53 9.48
CA LEU A 92 7.75 4.62 9.80
C LEU A 92 7.15 6.00 9.55
N GLY A 93 6.28 6.09 8.55
CA GLY A 93 5.68 7.36 8.19
C GLY A 93 4.63 7.25 7.09
N MET A 94 3.94 8.36 6.87
CA MET A 94 2.91 8.51 5.86
C MET A 94 2.89 9.94 5.30
N SER A 95 2.39 10.10 4.08
CA SER A 95 2.08 11.40 3.49
C SER A 95 0.64 11.82 3.75
N TRP A 96 0.33 13.08 3.54
CA TRP A 96 -1.01 13.52 3.17
C TRP A 96 -1.38 12.95 1.81
N LEU A 97 -2.59 13.26 1.33
CA LEU A 97 -3.10 12.77 0.06
C LEU A 97 -2.91 13.81 -1.04
N LYS A 98 -2.32 13.37 -2.15
CA LYS A 98 -2.11 14.19 -3.34
C LYS A 98 -3.36 14.14 -4.20
N HIS A 99 -3.93 15.30 -4.48
CA HIS A 99 -5.02 15.43 -5.44
C HIS A 99 -4.52 15.21 -6.87
N SER A 100 -5.11 14.26 -7.59
CA SER A 100 -4.77 13.98 -8.99
C SER A 100 -5.27 15.07 -9.94
N PHE A 101 -4.80 15.05 -11.16
CA PHE A 101 -5.20 15.96 -12.24
C PHE A 101 -4.86 15.33 -13.59
N CYS A 102 -5.64 15.58 -14.61
CA CYS A 102 -5.38 15.22 -16.01
C CYS A 102 -4.76 13.83 -16.22
N ALA A 103 -5.58 12.80 -16.41
CA ALA A 103 -5.12 11.48 -16.79
C ALA A 103 -4.52 11.49 -18.20
N LEU A 104 -3.30 10.97 -18.37
CA LEU A 104 -2.63 10.97 -19.67
C LEU A 104 -3.05 9.79 -20.57
N SER A 105 -3.77 8.81 -20.06
CA SER A 105 -4.20 7.61 -20.78
C SER A 105 -3.03 6.94 -21.53
N GLU A 106 -1.96 6.63 -20.77
CA GLU A 106 -0.76 5.96 -21.30
C GLU A 106 -1.02 4.47 -21.52
N SER A 107 -0.36 3.89 -22.50
CA SER A 107 -0.29 2.42 -22.63
C SER A 107 0.62 1.84 -21.54
N GLY A 108 0.38 0.58 -21.14
CA GLY A 108 1.30 -0.08 -20.20
C GLY A 108 0.64 -1.09 -19.27
N CYS A 109 -0.67 -1.05 -19.09
CA CYS A 109 -1.37 -2.00 -18.24
C CYS A 109 -2.51 -2.78 -18.93
N GLY A 110 -2.72 -2.57 -20.22
CA GLY A 110 -3.72 -3.26 -21.02
C GLY A 110 -3.87 -2.64 -22.40
N ASP A 111 -4.92 -3.02 -23.12
CA ASP A 111 -5.34 -2.39 -24.37
C ASP A 111 -6.00 -1.05 -24.02
N CYS A 112 -5.20 -0.01 -23.96
CA CYS A 112 -5.64 1.32 -23.54
C CYS A 112 -6.67 1.92 -24.52
N GLN A 113 -7.86 2.17 -24.02
CA GLN A 113 -8.91 2.95 -24.67
C GLN A 113 -8.77 4.40 -24.24
N ALA A 114 -7.85 5.12 -24.90
CA ALA A 114 -7.48 6.48 -24.49
C ALA A 114 -8.69 7.44 -24.54
N THR A 115 -8.78 8.26 -23.50
CA THR A 115 -9.78 9.31 -23.32
C THR A 115 -9.12 10.67 -23.27
N ASP A 116 -9.87 11.70 -22.94
CA ASP A 116 -9.33 13.02 -22.62
C ASP A 116 -8.79 13.05 -21.17
N CYS A 117 -8.26 14.20 -20.75
CA CYS A 117 -7.70 14.39 -19.41
C CYS A 117 -8.69 14.19 -18.24
N SER A 118 -9.99 14.13 -18.52
CA SER A 118 -11.03 14.11 -17.50
C SER A 118 -11.35 12.73 -16.98
N THR A 119 -10.93 11.70 -17.69
CA THR A 119 -11.12 10.30 -17.30
C THR A 119 -9.87 9.47 -17.60
N LEU A 120 -9.66 8.40 -16.83
CA LEU A 120 -8.68 7.37 -17.14
C LEU A 120 -9.38 6.23 -17.88
N GLY A 121 -9.04 6.06 -19.15
CA GLY A 121 -9.66 5.06 -20.03
C GLY A 121 -9.41 3.63 -19.56
N ILE A 122 -10.25 2.72 -20.04
CA ILE A 122 -10.14 1.27 -19.78
C ILE A 122 -8.77 0.76 -20.25
N GLY A 123 -8.07 0.01 -19.41
CA GLY A 123 -6.74 -0.53 -19.70
C GLY A 123 -5.64 0.52 -19.84
N CYS A 124 -5.93 1.80 -19.53
CA CYS A 124 -4.96 2.87 -19.59
C CYS A 124 -4.23 3.07 -18.26
N ALA A 125 -3.02 3.61 -18.35
CA ALA A 125 -2.22 4.05 -17.22
C ALA A 125 -2.11 5.57 -17.16
N ASP A 126 -1.83 6.11 -15.96
CA ASP A 126 -1.46 7.51 -15.75
C ASP A 126 -0.30 7.61 -14.76
N THR A 127 0.78 8.30 -15.16
CA THR A 127 2.02 8.35 -14.39
C THR A 127 2.27 9.72 -13.78
N TYR A 128 2.40 9.74 -12.44
CA TYR A 128 2.90 10.89 -11.70
C TYR A 128 4.36 10.65 -11.30
N GLY A 129 5.28 11.44 -11.83
CA GLY A 129 6.66 11.47 -11.36
C GLY A 129 6.74 11.89 -9.88
N ALA A 130 7.80 11.51 -9.17
CA ALA A 130 7.97 11.83 -7.75
C ALA A 130 7.80 13.34 -7.45
N GLY A 131 8.28 14.21 -8.35
CA GLY A 131 8.12 15.66 -8.22
C GLY A 131 6.67 16.15 -8.27
N LEU A 132 5.78 15.43 -8.97
CA LEU A 132 4.35 15.74 -9.01
C LEU A 132 3.60 15.28 -7.75
N ASN A 133 4.17 14.36 -6.99
CA ASN A 133 3.60 13.83 -5.75
C ASN A 133 4.14 14.56 -4.49
N THR A 134 4.79 15.72 -4.68
CA THR A 134 5.26 16.56 -3.56
C THR A 134 4.19 17.53 -3.08
N ASN A 135 4.31 17.98 -1.82
CA ASN A 135 3.44 18.96 -1.17
C ASN A 135 1.94 18.61 -1.28
N PRO A 136 1.51 17.37 -1.00
CA PRO A 136 0.12 17.01 -1.05
C PRO A 136 -0.69 17.83 -0.04
N SER A 137 -1.92 18.21 -0.45
CA SER A 137 -2.75 19.18 0.29
C SER A 137 -3.94 18.53 1.02
N GLY A 138 -4.25 17.26 0.73
CA GLY A 138 -5.37 16.55 1.33
C GLY A 138 -4.97 15.89 2.65
N PRO A 139 -5.40 16.39 3.82
CA PRO A 139 -5.21 15.65 5.07
C PRO A 139 -6.07 14.40 5.04
N ARG A 140 -5.54 13.29 5.57
CA ARG A 140 -6.28 12.01 5.59
C ARG A 140 -7.58 12.09 6.38
N SER A 141 -7.66 12.99 7.36
CA SER A 141 -8.85 13.23 8.18
C SER A 141 -10.04 13.84 7.42
N ASP A 142 -9.82 14.42 6.25
CA ASP A 142 -10.88 15.03 5.44
C ASP A 142 -11.48 14.04 4.42
N VAL A 143 -10.93 12.83 4.33
CA VAL A 143 -11.26 11.84 3.31
C VAL A 143 -11.93 10.64 3.96
N ASN A 144 -13.12 10.27 3.50
CA ASN A 144 -13.72 9.00 3.84
C ASN A 144 -12.99 7.87 3.10
N ALA A 145 -12.26 7.05 3.85
CA ALA A 145 -11.38 6.04 3.28
C ALA A 145 -12.13 4.93 2.53
N PHE A 146 -13.39 4.65 2.93
CA PHE A 146 -14.21 3.59 2.34
C PHE A 146 -14.91 4.04 1.05
N THR A 147 -15.49 5.25 1.05
CA THR A 147 -16.24 5.75 -0.10
C THR A 147 -15.42 6.59 -1.06
N GLY A 148 -14.21 7.00 -0.66
CA GLY A 148 -13.36 7.92 -1.41
C GLY A 148 -13.84 9.38 -1.38
N VAL A 149 -14.94 9.70 -0.70
CA VAL A 149 -15.54 11.05 -0.69
C VAL A 149 -14.68 12.00 0.16
N TYR A 150 -14.45 13.20 -0.37
CA TYR A 150 -13.69 14.27 0.31
C TYR A 150 -14.17 15.65 -0.12
N PRO A 151 -13.94 16.70 0.69
CA PRO A 151 -14.22 18.07 0.30
C PRO A 151 -13.16 18.63 -0.67
N TYR A 152 -13.57 19.38 -1.67
CA TYR A 152 -12.63 20.13 -2.50
C TYR A 152 -13.08 21.60 -2.63
N PRO A 153 -12.22 22.58 -2.35
CA PRO A 153 -10.87 22.41 -1.76
C PRO A 153 -10.90 21.80 -0.35
N PHE A 154 -9.77 21.22 0.08
CA PHE A 154 -9.65 20.65 1.43
C PHE A 154 -9.82 21.71 2.52
N ASN A 155 -10.38 21.30 3.68
CA ASN A 155 -10.68 22.22 4.78
C ASN A 155 -9.42 22.67 5.55
N VAL A 156 -8.37 21.85 5.56
CA VAL A 156 -7.15 22.10 6.34
C VAL A 156 -6.01 22.49 5.42
N SER A 157 -5.38 23.62 5.74
CA SER A 157 -4.19 24.07 5.00
C SER A 157 -2.94 23.34 5.47
N ASN A 158 -2.16 22.88 4.53
CA ASN A 158 -0.87 22.24 4.78
C ASN A 158 0.18 23.32 5.12
N THR A 159 0.76 23.25 6.32
CA THR A 159 1.73 24.20 6.86
C THR A 159 3.02 23.49 7.30
N GLY A 160 4.05 24.26 7.61
CA GLY A 160 5.34 23.76 8.08
C GLY A 160 6.46 23.87 7.05
N PRO A 161 7.65 23.31 7.33
CA PRO A 161 8.79 23.33 6.43
C PRO A 161 8.45 22.71 5.07
N SER A 162 8.83 23.35 3.96
CA SER A 162 8.47 22.92 2.60
C SER A 162 8.91 21.49 2.29
N VAL A 163 10.03 21.04 2.84
CA VAL A 163 10.54 19.68 2.66
C VAL A 163 9.68 18.62 3.35
N LEU A 164 8.92 19.00 4.39
CA LEU A 164 8.06 18.09 5.14
C LEU A 164 6.59 18.21 4.76
N ARG A 165 6.16 19.36 4.29
CA ARG A 165 4.76 19.77 4.12
C ARG A 165 3.94 18.73 3.35
N GLY A 166 3.14 17.93 4.07
CA GLY A 166 2.33 16.85 3.53
C GLY A 166 3.09 15.68 2.89
N ASN A 167 4.40 15.80 2.68
CA ASN A 167 5.22 14.76 2.09
C ASN A 167 5.33 13.52 2.98
N LEU A 168 5.78 12.40 2.45
CA LEU A 168 6.12 11.24 3.25
C LEU A 168 7.27 11.61 4.20
N GLN A 169 7.02 11.51 5.51
CA GLN A 169 7.95 11.94 6.56
C GLN A 169 8.54 10.74 7.27
N LEU A 170 9.86 10.65 7.32
CA LEU A 170 10.59 9.59 8.01
C LEU A 170 11.62 10.23 8.95
N ARG A 171 11.73 9.72 10.16
CA ARG A 171 12.80 10.14 11.07
C ARG A 171 14.14 9.68 10.50
N ASP A 172 15.12 10.58 10.46
CA ASP A 172 16.45 10.29 9.91
C ASP A 172 17.10 9.06 10.58
N VAL A 173 16.88 8.90 11.91
CA VAL A 173 17.40 7.76 12.69
C VAL A 173 16.76 6.42 12.33
N ASP A 174 15.55 6.41 11.77
CA ASP A 174 14.84 5.18 11.41
C ASP A 174 15.29 4.62 10.05
N VAL A 175 15.91 5.47 9.22
CA VAL A 175 16.39 5.12 7.88
C VAL A 175 17.91 5.21 7.74
N ASP A 176 18.63 5.58 8.79
CA ASP A 176 20.09 5.56 8.80
C ASP A 176 20.60 4.11 8.80
N PRO A 177 21.29 3.65 7.74
CA PRO A 177 21.74 2.27 7.64
C PRO A 177 22.78 1.90 8.72
N ALA A 178 23.49 2.88 9.29
CA ALA A 178 24.43 2.63 10.37
C ALA A 178 23.71 2.26 11.70
N LEU A 179 22.49 2.75 11.90
CA LEU A 179 21.66 2.49 13.07
C LEU A 179 20.71 1.32 12.86
N ASN A 180 20.45 0.94 11.61
CA ASN A 180 19.44 -0.05 11.24
C ASN A 180 20.04 -1.18 10.39
N VAL A 181 21.16 -1.73 10.85
CA VAL A 181 21.81 -2.87 10.18
C VAL A 181 20.84 -4.04 10.09
N GLY A 182 20.67 -4.62 8.88
CA GLY A 182 19.78 -5.75 8.63
C GLY A 182 18.29 -5.38 8.50
N ALA A 183 17.94 -4.09 8.53
CA ALA A 183 16.57 -3.67 8.27
C ALA A 183 16.19 -3.80 6.79
N GLU A 184 14.96 -4.23 6.55
CA GLU A 184 14.31 -4.24 5.25
C GLU A 184 13.26 -3.13 5.20
N TYR A 185 13.13 -2.46 4.05
CA TYR A 185 12.21 -1.32 3.91
C TYR A 185 11.26 -1.51 2.73
N LEU A 186 10.02 -1.06 2.92
CA LEU A 186 9.01 -0.99 1.87
C LEU A 186 8.47 0.42 1.73
N PHE A 187 8.28 0.86 0.49
CA PHE A 187 7.47 2.01 0.15
C PHE A 187 6.17 1.53 -0.50
N GLU A 188 5.07 2.07 -0.04
CA GLU A 188 3.72 1.76 -0.50
C GLU A 188 3.05 3.03 -1.00
N ALA A 189 2.36 2.93 -2.12
CA ALA A 189 1.43 3.96 -2.55
C ALA A 189 0.06 3.34 -2.82
N TYR A 190 -0.97 4.15 -2.69
CA TYR A 190 -2.34 3.73 -2.96
C TYR A 190 -3.15 4.89 -3.53
N TYR A 191 -4.20 4.54 -4.24
CA TYR A 191 -5.19 5.47 -4.75
C TYR A 191 -6.46 5.36 -3.91
N VAL A 192 -7.13 6.50 -3.70
CA VAL A 192 -8.47 6.56 -3.13
C VAL A 192 -9.35 7.21 -4.20
N SER A 193 -10.28 6.46 -4.77
CA SER A 193 -11.14 6.89 -5.87
C SER A 193 -12.60 6.85 -5.46
N THR A 194 -13.35 7.90 -5.87
CA THR A 194 -14.77 8.05 -5.51
C THR A 194 -15.69 7.20 -6.37
N ASP A 195 -15.23 6.68 -7.48
CA ASP A 195 -16.02 5.88 -8.42
C ASP A 195 -15.68 4.39 -8.39
N ASP A 196 -14.45 3.98 -8.11
CA ASP A 196 -14.14 2.56 -7.94
C ASP A 196 -14.68 1.99 -6.62
N ALA A 197 -14.81 2.82 -5.59
CA ALA A 197 -15.37 2.40 -4.31
C ALA A 197 -16.84 1.93 -4.42
N PRO A 198 -17.78 2.67 -5.06
CA PRO A 198 -19.13 2.16 -5.32
C PRO A 198 -19.17 0.92 -6.21
N ALA A 199 -18.20 0.75 -7.11
CA ALA A 199 -18.07 -0.47 -7.93
C ALA A 199 -17.58 -1.69 -7.11
N GLY A 200 -17.08 -1.47 -5.89
CA GLY A 200 -16.56 -2.52 -5.01
C GLY A 200 -15.13 -2.93 -5.31
N ASN A 201 -14.37 -2.13 -6.07
CA ASN A 201 -13.04 -2.45 -6.58
C ASN A 201 -11.89 -1.92 -5.71
N HIS A 202 -12.17 -1.10 -4.70
CA HIS A 202 -11.21 -0.37 -3.86
C HIS A 202 -10.32 -1.24 -2.94
N ALA A 203 -10.41 -2.56 -3.02
CA ALA A 203 -9.60 -3.47 -2.17
C ALA A 203 -8.20 -3.76 -2.71
N ASN A 204 -7.91 -3.40 -3.96
CA ASN A 204 -6.63 -3.65 -4.65
C ASN A 204 -5.83 -2.36 -4.95
N ASN A 205 -6.24 -1.22 -4.39
CA ASN A 205 -5.69 0.10 -4.72
C ASN A 205 -4.30 0.36 -4.16
N ALA A 206 -3.83 -0.44 -3.18
CA ALA A 206 -2.51 -0.34 -2.59
C ALA A 206 -1.51 -1.23 -3.32
N SER A 207 -0.28 -0.73 -3.48
CA SER A 207 0.84 -1.50 -4.01
C SER A 207 2.14 -1.06 -3.34
N TRP A 208 3.07 -1.99 -3.17
CA TRP A 208 4.32 -1.71 -2.51
C TRP A 208 5.54 -2.17 -3.33
N ARG A 209 6.70 -1.62 -2.97
CA ARG A 209 7.99 -2.00 -3.52
C ARG A 209 9.06 -1.95 -2.45
N SER A 210 10.00 -2.89 -2.50
CA SER A 210 11.19 -2.85 -1.63
C SER A 210 12.08 -1.68 -1.99
N VAL A 211 12.65 -1.04 -0.97
CA VAL A 211 13.62 0.03 -1.13
C VAL A 211 14.83 -0.21 -0.25
N ASN A 212 15.98 0.33 -0.65
CA ASN A 212 17.23 0.24 0.09
C ASN A 212 17.76 1.64 0.41
N PHE A 213 18.07 1.88 1.68
CA PHE A 213 18.74 3.09 2.14
C PHE A 213 20.25 2.85 2.24
N THR A 214 21.03 3.63 1.51
CA THR A 214 22.50 3.68 1.64
C THR A 214 22.97 4.92 2.42
N GLY A 215 22.04 5.73 2.86
CA GLY A 215 22.17 6.93 3.69
C GLY A 215 20.82 7.58 3.83
N VAL A 216 20.61 8.47 4.79
CA VAL A 216 19.32 9.12 5.09
C VAL A 216 18.69 9.72 3.83
N GLY A 217 19.41 10.46 3.03
CA GLY A 217 18.93 11.06 1.78
C GLY A 217 19.15 10.21 0.53
N ASN A 218 19.64 8.99 0.67
CA ASN A 218 20.05 8.15 -0.44
C ASN A 218 19.28 6.82 -0.41
N VAL A 219 18.17 6.78 -1.12
CA VAL A 219 17.25 5.66 -1.19
C VAL A 219 16.98 5.27 -2.64
N SER A 220 16.93 3.99 -2.91
CA SER A 220 16.59 3.45 -4.24
C SER A 220 15.63 2.27 -4.11
N SER A 221 14.78 2.09 -5.11
CA SER A 221 13.90 0.92 -5.20
C SER A 221 14.68 -0.32 -5.63
N THR A 222 14.22 -1.47 -5.15
CA THR A 222 14.73 -2.79 -5.52
C THR A 222 13.57 -3.72 -5.89
N GLY A 223 13.84 -4.69 -6.77
CA GLY A 223 12.81 -5.62 -7.22
C GLY A 223 11.66 -4.95 -8.01
N ASN A 224 10.53 -5.61 -8.09
CA ASN A 224 9.34 -5.16 -8.79
C ASN A 224 8.26 -4.67 -7.82
N THR A 225 7.35 -3.83 -8.30
CA THR A 225 6.13 -3.48 -7.56
C THR A 225 5.28 -4.73 -7.35
N GLN A 226 4.78 -4.92 -6.14
CA GLN A 226 3.74 -5.89 -5.83
C GLN A 226 2.40 -5.18 -5.98
N VAL A 227 1.73 -5.46 -7.08
CA VAL A 227 0.52 -4.76 -7.51
C VAL A 227 -0.70 -5.28 -6.77
N GLY A 228 -1.56 -4.39 -6.30
CA GLY A 228 -2.82 -4.73 -5.65
C GLY A 228 -2.66 -5.39 -4.28
N GLU A 229 -1.51 -5.23 -3.64
CA GLU A 229 -1.21 -5.84 -2.35
C GLU A 229 -0.73 -4.80 -1.33
N ALA A 230 -1.28 -4.83 -0.13
CA ALA A 230 -0.82 -3.99 0.98
C ALA A 230 0.53 -4.47 1.54
N ALA A 231 1.42 -3.52 1.87
CA ALA A 231 2.79 -3.79 2.32
C ALA A 231 2.88 -4.70 3.56
N ILE A 232 1.89 -4.64 4.46
CA ILE A 232 1.86 -5.48 5.66
C ILE A 232 1.88 -6.98 5.33
N ARG A 233 1.35 -7.40 4.17
CA ARG A 233 1.34 -8.82 3.76
C ARG A 233 2.74 -9.38 3.51
N LYS A 234 3.70 -8.51 3.21
CA LYS A 234 5.12 -8.90 3.07
C LYS A 234 5.69 -9.46 4.37
N TRP A 235 5.16 -9.05 5.53
CA TRP A 235 5.64 -9.55 6.82
C TRP A 235 5.59 -11.07 6.92
N ALA A 236 4.49 -11.71 6.51
CA ALA A 236 4.37 -13.17 6.48
C ALA A 236 5.35 -13.86 5.51
N THR A 237 5.90 -13.13 4.53
CA THR A 237 6.96 -13.66 3.65
C THR A 237 8.34 -13.61 4.32
N TRP A 238 8.61 -12.60 5.14
CA TRP A 238 9.85 -12.48 5.92
C TRP A 238 9.86 -13.39 7.14
N ASP A 239 8.70 -13.53 7.80
CA ASP A 239 8.53 -14.43 8.94
C ASP A 239 7.33 -15.37 8.71
N PRO A 240 7.57 -16.65 8.36
CA PRO A 240 6.50 -17.62 8.11
C PRO A 240 5.64 -17.97 9.34
N ASN A 241 6.02 -17.52 10.54
CA ASN A 241 5.23 -17.70 11.75
C ASN A 241 4.18 -16.60 11.94
N VAL A 242 4.18 -15.60 11.10
CA VAL A 242 3.17 -14.53 11.13
C VAL A 242 1.84 -15.06 10.63
N ASP A 243 0.84 -15.03 11.49
CA ASP A 243 -0.56 -15.25 11.11
C ASP A 243 -1.16 -13.92 10.62
N MET A 244 -1.78 -13.96 9.43
CA MET A 244 -2.32 -12.77 8.75
C MET A 244 -3.81 -12.93 8.52
N ASN A 245 -4.60 -11.97 8.99
CA ASN A 245 -6.06 -12.02 8.91
C ASN A 245 -6.66 -10.69 8.44
N ASP A 246 -7.68 -10.78 7.59
CA ASP A 246 -8.50 -9.64 7.20
C ASP A 246 -9.73 -9.54 8.11
N VAL A 247 -9.94 -8.36 8.68
CA VAL A 247 -11.04 -8.06 9.57
C VAL A 247 -11.98 -7.08 8.88
N HIS A 248 -13.04 -7.60 8.27
CA HIS A 248 -14.02 -6.80 7.57
C HIS A 248 -15.00 -6.14 8.54
N VAL A 249 -15.27 -4.85 8.31
CA VAL A 249 -16.26 -4.06 9.05
C VAL A 249 -17.48 -3.89 8.15
N PRO A 250 -18.65 -4.47 8.51
CA PRO A 250 -19.83 -4.40 7.68
C PRO A 250 -20.27 -2.96 7.39
N GLY A 251 -20.37 -2.61 6.09
CA GLY A 251 -20.75 -1.26 5.64
C GLY A 251 -19.66 -0.21 5.74
N ASP A 252 -18.44 -0.63 6.01
CA ASP A 252 -17.21 0.15 5.99
C ASP A 252 -16.13 -0.71 5.29
N GLY A 253 -14.87 -0.54 5.54
CA GLY A 253 -13.80 -1.27 4.87
C GLY A 253 -13.31 -2.51 5.64
N PHE A 254 -12.00 -2.71 5.63
CA PHE A 254 -11.37 -3.77 6.40
C PHE A 254 -9.98 -3.36 6.93
N PHE A 255 -9.59 -4.07 7.96
CA PHE A 255 -8.23 -4.02 8.50
C PHE A 255 -7.49 -5.30 8.12
N ILE A 256 -6.18 -5.20 7.93
CA ILE A 256 -5.30 -6.35 7.85
C ILE A 256 -4.53 -6.42 9.17
N MET A 257 -4.59 -7.57 9.84
CA MET A 257 -3.93 -7.82 11.11
C MET A 257 -2.88 -8.91 10.93
N GLY A 258 -1.65 -8.60 11.34
CA GLY A 258 -0.58 -9.58 11.46
C GLY A 258 -0.25 -9.82 12.93
N ALA A 259 0.04 -11.07 13.29
CA ALA A 259 0.48 -11.43 14.63
C ALA A 259 1.53 -12.54 14.57
N THR A 260 2.53 -12.46 15.44
CA THR A 260 3.48 -13.54 15.64
C THR A 260 3.83 -13.70 17.13
N ALA A 261 4.20 -14.90 17.52
CA ALA A 261 4.60 -15.22 18.88
C ALA A 261 5.92 -16.03 18.86
N THR A 262 6.92 -15.58 19.62
CA THR A 262 8.23 -16.20 19.71
C THR A 262 8.50 -16.66 21.15
N ASP A 263 8.83 -17.94 21.32
CA ASP A 263 9.29 -18.46 22.62
C ASP A 263 10.69 -17.90 22.90
N ILE A 264 10.81 -17.07 23.93
CA ILE A 264 12.08 -16.50 24.38
C ILE A 264 12.70 -17.27 25.54
N GLY A 265 12.15 -18.46 25.87
CA GLY A 265 12.62 -19.34 26.89
C GLY A 265 12.09 -19.02 28.29
N ASN A 266 12.33 -19.95 29.25
CA ASN A 266 11.87 -19.84 30.63
C ASN A 266 10.34 -19.68 30.79
N GLY A 267 9.56 -20.17 29.83
CA GLY A 267 8.10 -20.03 29.80
C GLY A 267 7.61 -18.63 29.40
N MET A 268 8.50 -17.80 28.89
CA MET A 268 8.16 -16.45 28.39
C MET A 268 8.01 -16.45 26.87
N TRP A 269 7.07 -15.62 26.40
CA TRP A 269 6.77 -15.42 24.98
C TRP A 269 6.82 -13.95 24.63
N HIS A 270 7.39 -13.64 23.48
CA HIS A 270 7.36 -12.32 22.88
C HIS A 270 6.29 -12.31 21.79
N TYR A 271 5.41 -11.29 21.79
CA TYR A 271 4.35 -11.12 20.81
C TYR A 271 4.56 -9.83 20.06
N GLU A 272 4.45 -9.89 18.74
CA GLU A 272 4.39 -8.73 17.87
C GLU A 272 3.04 -8.69 17.15
N TYR A 273 2.45 -7.51 17.05
CA TYR A 273 1.19 -7.27 16.37
C TYR A 273 1.33 -6.07 15.45
N ALA A 274 0.77 -6.16 14.26
CA ALA A 274 0.59 -5.02 13.37
C ALA A 274 -0.88 -4.97 12.90
N VAL A 275 -1.45 -3.78 12.92
CA VAL A 275 -2.81 -3.51 12.43
C VAL A 275 -2.70 -2.45 11.35
N TRP A 276 -3.11 -2.79 10.15
CA TRP A 276 -3.13 -1.89 9.02
C TRP A 276 -4.58 -1.61 8.62
N ASN A 277 -4.97 -0.33 8.65
CA ASN A 277 -6.27 0.10 8.16
C ASN A 277 -6.20 0.21 6.64
N HIS A 278 -6.85 -0.70 5.93
CA HIS A 278 -6.89 -0.65 4.47
C HIS A 278 -7.74 0.52 3.98
N ASN A 279 -9.01 0.52 4.36
CA ASN A 279 -9.97 1.52 3.90
C ASN A 279 -11.16 1.72 4.84
N CYS A 280 -11.05 1.39 6.13
CA CYS A 280 -12.11 1.73 7.08
C CYS A 280 -12.10 3.22 7.41
N ASP A 281 -13.24 3.90 7.25
CA ASP A 281 -13.41 5.29 7.63
C ASP A 281 -13.48 5.46 9.16
N ALA A 282 -14.13 4.52 9.82
CA ALA A 282 -14.38 4.59 11.25
C ALA A 282 -13.17 4.31 12.14
N SER A 283 -11.99 4.12 11.68
CA SER A 283 -10.79 3.82 12.49
C SER A 283 -10.97 2.71 13.57
N ALA A 284 -9.89 2.08 14.01
CA ALA A 284 -9.95 1.11 15.11
C ALA A 284 -10.06 1.83 16.46
N GLY A 285 -11.10 1.51 17.24
CA GLY A 285 -11.32 2.11 18.57
C GLY A 285 -10.55 1.41 19.69
N SER A 286 -10.26 0.12 19.56
CA SER A 286 -9.50 -0.66 20.54
C SER A 286 -8.89 -1.90 19.92
N PHE A 287 -7.83 -2.37 20.55
CA PHE A 287 -7.19 -3.64 20.26
C PHE A 287 -7.05 -4.43 21.56
N SER A 288 -7.46 -5.68 21.58
CA SER A 288 -7.34 -6.52 22.76
C SER A 288 -6.76 -7.89 22.42
N VAL A 289 -5.87 -8.36 23.28
CA VAL A 289 -5.25 -9.68 23.17
C VAL A 289 -5.76 -10.53 24.32
N PRO A 290 -6.47 -11.64 24.05
CA PRO A 290 -6.83 -12.57 25.09
C PRO A 290 -5.56 -13.27 25.61
N VAL A 291 -5.32 -13.23 26.91
CA VAL A 291 -4.22 -13.95 27.56
C VAL A 291 -4.74 -15.16 28.31
N PRO A 292 -4.01 -16.29 28.34
CA PRO A 292 -4.39 -17.47 29.14
C PRO A 292 -4.51 -17.14 30.63
N SER A 293 -5.40 -17.83 31.33
CA SER A 293 -5.47 -17.70 32.78
C SER A 293 -4.15 -18.13 33.40
N GLY A 294 -3.54 -17.25 34.20
CA GLY A 294 -2.22 -17.48 34.81
C GLY A 294 -1.04 -16.90 34.07
N ALA A 295 -1.26 -16.21 32.93
CA ALA A 295 -0.22 -15.36 32.35
C ALA A 295 0.01 -14.13 33.27
N THR A 296 1.27 -13.75 33.49
CA THR A 296 1.68 -12.61 34.33
C THR A 296 2.55 -11.64 33.54
#